data_3e05a89db265ac2d7bc1544c82414166
#
_entry.id   3e05a89db265ac2d7bc1544c82414166
#
_cell.length_a   1.000
_cell.length_b   1.000
_cell.length_c   1.000
_cell.angle_alpha   90.00
_cell.angle_beta   90.00
_cell.angle_gamma   90.00
#
_symmetry.space_group_name_H-M   'P 1'
#
loop_
_entity.id
_entity.type
_entity.pdbx_description
1 polymer ?
#
loop_
_entity_poly.entity_id
_entity_poly.type
_entity_poly.pdbx_seq_one_letter_code
_entity_poly.pdbx_strand_id
1 'polypeptide(L)'
;AQPYTFMCSYNQINGTFASENKWLLTDVLRGDWGFKGYVMSDWGAVNDRVKGLEAGLELEMPSSNGVNDALIVQAVKDGSLKEDILDQAVERILRIIFEYADNRTPQEFTMEKDHEEARHIAEESMVLLKNDEQILPLKASEKIAFIGGFAKKPRFQGGGSSHINCFKITNALDSVPSDAQVTYAEGFPADKDLYDDALAAEAIKAAAASDKVVIFAGLPDSFESEGYDRSHMRLPECQNRLIAEILKIQPNTVIGLHNGSPVEMPWLSDVKGLLEAYLGGQAGGAAVANILYGKVNPSGKLAETMPLKLSDNPSYLNFGGGEKVEYREGVFVGYRYYDTKEMDVAYPFGYGLSYTTFACSNLKISNENPTDKDTITVSVDVTNTGNMAGKEVVQLYVKDCTNSASRPEKELNGFEKVFLTPG
;
A
#
# COMPACT_ATOMS: atom_id res chain seq x y z
N ALA A 1 -4.09 1.78 16.55
CA ALA A 1 -4.43 0.36 16.53
C ALA A 1 -3.75 -0.34 17.71
N GLN A 2 -4.34 -1.42 18.17
CA GLN A 2 -3.78 -2.29 19.23
C GLN A 2 -3.74 -3.72 18.65
N PRO A 3 -2.68 -4.07 17.89
CA PRO A 3 -2.55 -5.42 17.36
C PRO A 3 -2.28 -6.41 18.48
N TYR A 4 -2.60 -7.68 18.27
CA TYR A 4 -2.29 -8.74 19.22
C TYR A 4 -0.81 -9.12 19.25
N THR A 5 -0.13 -8.95 18.12
CA THR A 5 1.28 -9.34 17.94
C THR A 5 2.07 -8.31 17.16
N PHE A 6 3.37 -8.24 17.41
CA PHE A 6 4.36 -7.58 16.57
C PHE A 6 5.43 -8.59 16.16
N MET A 7 6.03 -8.37 15.00
CA MET A 7 7.21 -9.11 14.54
C MET A 7 8.41 -8.17 14.55
N CYS A 8 9.53 -8.58 15.17
CA CYS A 8 10.77 -7.83 15.12
C CYS A 8 11.54 -8.13 13.83
N SER A 9 12.36 -7.17 13.39
CA SER A 9 13.18 -7.27 12.18
C SER A 9 14.56 -7.88 12.43
N TYR A 10 15.30 -8.12 11.35
CA TYR A 10 16.66 -8.72 11.37
C TYR A 10 17.76 -7.75 11.74
N ASN A 11 17.60 -6.48 11.41
CA ASN A 11 18.65 -5.47 11.47
C ASN A 11 18.99 -5.04 12.89
N GLN A 12 20.16 -4.44 13.01
CA GLN A 12 20.56 -3.74 14.23
C GLN A 12 20.02 -2.31 14.24
N ILE A 13 19.53 -1.88 15.39
CA ILE A 13 19.16 -0.49 15.67
C ILE A 13 20.16 0.05 16.68
N ASN A 14 20.96 1.04 16.29
CA ASN A 14 22.03 1.60 17.09
C ASN A 14 23.01 0.53 17.64
N GLY A 15 23.32 -0.49 16.83
CA GLY A 15 24.27 -1.53 17.17
C GLY A 15 23.71 -2.73 17.96
N THR A 16 22.41 -2.73 18.28
CA THR A 16 21.73 -3.85 18.95
C THR A 16 20.69 -4.46 18.01
N PHE A 17 20.70 -5.79 17.84
CA PHE A 17 19.70 -6.47 17.03
C PHE A 17 18.28 -6.16 17.52
N ALA A 18 17.35 -5.95 16.60
CA ALA A 18 15.96 -5.61 16.94
C ALA A 18 15.33 -6.64 17.91
N SER A 19 15.67 -7.93 17.74
CA SER A 19 15.24 -9.03 18.60
C SER A 19 15.76 -8.98 20.04
N GLU A 20 16.83 -8.21 20.30
CA GLU A 20 17.50 -8.08 21.61
C GLU A 20 17.45 -6.65 22.16
N ASN A 21 16.71 -5.76 21.49
CA ASN A 21 16.70 -4.33 21.79
C ASN A 21 15.65 -3.99 22.83
N LYS A 22 16.03 -3.96 24.10
CA LYS A 22 15.15 -3.63 25.21
C LYS A 22 14.52 -2.24 25.09
N TRP A 23 15.29 -1.25 24.64
CA TRP A 23 14.75 0.09 24.39
C TRP A 23 13.58 0.04 23.39
N LEU A 24 13.76 -0.69 22.26
CA LEU A 24 12.71 -0.81 21.26
C LEU A 24 11.50 -1.63 21.77
N LEU A 25 11.74 -2.86 22.26
CA LEU A 25 10.69 -3.83 22.55
C LEU A 25 9.99 -3.60 23.89
N THR A 26 10.67 -3.00 24.85
CA THR A 26 10.14 -2.75 26.19
C THR A 26 9.85 -1.28 26.42
N ASP A 27 10.86 -0.41 26.32
CA ASP A 27 10.70 0.97 26.76
C ASP A 27 9.78 1.76 25.82
N VAL A 28 10.01 1.68 24.50
CA VAL A 28 9.14 2.34 23.50
C VAL A 28 7.85 1.57 23.28
N LEU A 29 7.93 0.31 22.83
CA LEU A 29 6.75 -0.43 22.38
C LEU A 29 5.74 -0.63 23.53
N ARG A 30 6.21 -1.02 24.71
CA ARG A 30 5.35 -1.32 25.87
C ARG A 30 5.17 -0.14 26.79
N GLY A 31 6.25 0.63 27.03
CA GLY A 31 6.23 1.80 27.90
C GLY A 31 5.48 2.96 27.28
N ASP A 32 6.00 3.51 26.17
CA ASP A 32 5.44 4.71 25.56
C ASP A 32 4.15 4.44 24.78
N TRP A 33 4.11 3.34 23.99
CA TRP A 33 2.96 3.02 23.15
C TRP A 33 1.90 2.14 23.83
N GLY A 34 2.20 1.60 25.01
CA GLY A 34 1.25 0.83 25.80
C GLY A 34 0.85 -0.52 25.22
N PHE A 35 1.68 -1.12 24.36
CA PHE A 35 1.41 -2.40 23.71
C PHE A 35 1.23 -3.53 24.74
N LYS A 36 0.16 -4.31 24.60
CA LYS A 36 -0.23 -5.38 25.54
C LYS A 36 -0.01 -6.79 25.02
N GLY A 37 0.24 -6.95 23.73
CA GLY A 37 0.43 -8.26 23.08
C GLY A 37 1.81 -8.88 23.31
N TYR A 38 2.17 -9.83 22.46
CA TYR A 38 3.51 -10.41 22.45
C TYR A 38 4.26 -10.09 21.15
N VAL A 39 5.60 -10.15 21.22
CA VAL A 39 6.48 -9.97 20.07
C VAL A 39 7.00 -11.34 19.64
N MET A 40 6.94 -11.61 18.32
CA MET A 40 7.60 -12.75 17.70
C MET A 40 8.83 -12.28 16.90
N SER A 41 9.79 -13.16 16.68
CA SER A 41 10.88 -12.89 15.76
C SER A 41 10.42 -13.06 14.31
N ASP A 42 11.06 -12.37 13.39
CA ASP A 42 11.09 -12.80 12.01
C ASP A 42 11.86 -14.13 11.87
N TRP A 43 11.75 -14.81 10.73
CA TRP A 43 12.28 -16.16 10.52
C TRP A 43 13.80 -16.20 10.63
N GLY A 44 14.30 -16.69 11.76
CA GLY A 44 15.74 -16.79 12.05
C GLY A 44 16.38 -15.48 12.53
N ALA A 45 15.61 -14.49 12.97
CA ALA A 45 16.11 -13.18 13.46
C ALA A 45 16.66 -13.23 14.89
N VAL A 46 16.62 -14.37 15.57
CA VAL A 46 17.15 -14.52 16.94
C VAL A 46 18.66 -14.81 16.89
N ASN A 47 19.46 -13.96 17.58
CA ASN A 47 20.88 -14.16 17.75
C ASN A 47 21.20 -14.69 19.16
N ASP A 48 20.72 -14.03 20.21
CA ASP A 48 20.81 -14.46 21.60
C ASP A 48 19.41 -14.57 22.20
N ARG A 49 18.93 -15.80 22.39
CA ARG A 49 17.57 -16.04 22.83
C ARG A 49 17.30 -15.53 24.26
N VAL A 50 18.30 -15.61 25.15
CA VAL A 50 18.16 -15.14 26.52
C VAL A 50 18.06 -13.62 26.56
N LYS A 51 18.93 -12.91 25.88
CA LYS A 51 18.85 -11.45 25.73
C LYS A 51 17.55 -11.01 25.04
N GLY A 52 17.12 -11.77 24.03
CA GLY A 52 15.84 -11.51 23.37
C GLY A 52 14.67 -11.57 24.36
N LEU A 53 14.63 -12.60 25.21
CA LEU A 53 13.59 -12.71 26.24
C LEU A 53 13.65 -11.54 27.24
N GLU A 54 14.84 -11.18 27.72
CA GLU A 54 15.05 -10.01 28.59
C GLU A 54 14.60 -8.68 27.94
N ALA A 55 14.77 -8.57 26.63
CA ALA A 55 14.37 -7.39 25.85
C ALA A 55 12.87 -7.31 25.59
N GLY A 56 12.11 -8.41 25.74
CA GLY A 56 10.67 -8.45 25.49
C GLY A 56 10.28 -9.18 24.21
N LEU A 57 11.12 -10.09 23.69
CA LEU A 57 10.82 -11.03 22.61
C LEU A 57 10.26 -12.32 23.20
N GLU A 58 8.96 -12.54 23.10
CA GLU A 58 8.30 -13.69 23.70
C GLU A 58 8.45 -14.97 22.86
N LEU A 59 8.31 -14.88 21.52
CA LEU A 59 8.22 -16.04 20.65
C LEU A 59 9.33 -16.05 19.57
N GLU A 60 10.12 -17.12 19.54
CA GLU A 60 11.10 -17.35 18.46
C GLU A 60 10.45 -18.08 17.29
N MET A 61 10.70 -17.59 16.09
CA MET A 61 10.23 -18.20 14.85
C MET A 61 11.39 -18.37 13.85
N PRO A 62 11.50 -19.53 13.13
CA PRO A 62 10.85 -20.79 13.51
C PRO A 62 11.44 -21.34 14.80
N SER A 63 10.79 -22.37 15.36
CA SER A 63 11.33 -23.06 16.53
C SER A 63 12.73 -23.57 16.31
N SER A 64 13.62 -23.38 17.30
CA SER A 64 14.96 -23.97 17.33
C SER A 64 14.98 -25.46 17.69
N ASN A 65 13.82 -26.13 17.75
CA ASN A 65 13.65 -27.51 18.19
C ASN A 65 14.24 -27.78 19.58
N GLY A 66 14.06 -26.83 20.51
CA GLY A 66 14.47 -26.97 21.89
C GLY A 66 15.91 -26.52 22.21
N VAL A 67 16.70 -26.18 21.19
CA VAL A 67 18.10 -25.73 21.41
C VAL A 67 18.13 -24.44 22.24
N ASN A 68 17.40 -23.44 21.78
CA ASN A 68 17.34 -22.14 22.46
C ASN A 68 16.49 -22.17 23.74
N ASP A 69 15.50 -23.06 23.80
CA ASP A 69 14.71 -23.27 25.03
C ASP A 69 15.58 -23.77 26.16
N ALA A 70 16.53 -24.67 25.89
CA ALA A 70 17.47 -25.17 26.86
C ALA A 70 18.40 -24.05 27.41
N LEU A 71 18.73 -23.03 26.61
CA LEU A 71 19.51 -21.89 27.06
C LEU A 71 18.70 -21.03 28.05
N ILE A 72 17.41 -20.82 27.80
CA ILE A 72 16.52 -20.10 28.74
C ILE A 72 16.43 -20.84 30.05
N VAL A 73 16.18 -22.18 30.01
CA VAL A 73 16.09 -23.01 31.20
C VAL A 73 17.40 -22.96 32.02
N GLN A 74 18.55 -23.02 31.33
CA GLN A 74 19.85 -22.92 32.01
C GLN A 74 20.05 -21.53 32.65
N ALA A 75 19.72 -20.46 31.92
CA ALA A 75 19.87 -19.10 32.40
C ALA A 75 18.99 -18.80 33.66
N VAL A 76 17.79 -19.37 33.73
CA VAL A 76 16.95 -19.30 34.93
C VAL A 76 17.58 -20.07 36.08
N LYS A 77 18.10 -21.30 35.84
CA LYS A 77 18.71 -22.14 36.86
C LYS A 77 19.99 -21.57 37.46
N ASP A 78 20.81 -20.91 36.67
CA ASP A 78 22.04 -20.28 37.14
C ASP A 78 21.86 -18.82 37.63
N GLY A 79 20.64 -18.30 37.51
CA GLY A 79 20.26 -16.97 37.99
C GLY A 79 20.69 -15.81 37.08
N SER A 80 21.20 -16.09 35.86
CA SER A 80 21.52 -15.05 34.87
C SER A 80 20.26 -14.46 34.22
N LEU A 81 19.16 -15.20 34.17
CA LEU A 81 17.82 -14.72 33.79
C LEU A 81 16.89 -14.84 34.97
N LYS A 82 16.18 -13.76 35.32
CA LYS A 82 15.13 -13.80 36.35
C LYS A 82 13.91 -14.57 35.86
N GLU A 83 13.40 -15.48 36.67
CA GLU A 83 12.20 -16.28 36.35
C GLU A 83 10.98 -15.40 36.06
N ASP A 84 10.81 -14.28 36.77
CA ASP A 84 9.75 -13.30 36.54
C ASP A 84 9.67 -12.80 35.08
N ILE A 85 10.81 -12.72 34.38
CA ILE A 85 10.86 -12.29 32.98
C ILE A 85 10.28 -13.37 32.08
N LEU A 86 10.62 -14.63 32.35
CA LEU A 86 10.03 -15.78 31.65
C LEU A 86 8.54 -15.88 31.92
N ASP A 87 8.11 -15.73 33.16
CA ASP A 87 6.68 -15.75 33.56
C ASP A 87 5.89 -14.67 32.83
N GLN A 88 6.40 -13.44 32.75
CA GLN A 88 5.77 -12.36 32.00
C GLN A 88 5.62 -12.68 30.51
N ALA A 89 6.64 -13.30 29.90
CA ALA A 89 6.59 -13.69 28.50
C ALA A 89 5.51 -14.76 28.25
N VAL A 90 5.47 -15.77 29.11
CA VAL A 90 4.45 -16.84 29.10
C VAL A 90 3.05 -16.25 29.31
N GLU A 91 2.89 -15.35 30.28
CA GLU A 91 1.61 -14.68 30.57
C GLU A 91 1.09 -13.93 29.34
N ARG A 92 1.95 -13.19 28.64
CA ARG A 92 1.56 -12.42 27.45
C ARG A 92 1.04 -13.31 26.32
N ILE A 93 1.67 -14.44 26.10
CA ILE A 93 1.23 -15.43 25.10
C ILE A 93 -0.09 -16.08 25.55
N LEU A 94 -0.15 -16.57 26.79
CA LEU A 94 -1.33 -17.25 27.33
C LEU A 94 -2.54 -16.32 27.37
N ARG A 95 -2.38 -15.07 27.71
CA ARG A 95 -3.46 -14.09 27.69
C ARG A 95 -4.14 -14.02 26.33
N ILE A 96 -3.40 -13.94 25.24
CA ILE A 96 -3.96 -13.89 23.90
C ILE A 96 -4.64 -15.21 23.53
N ILE A 97 -4.04 -16.36 23.92
CA ILE A 97 -4.64 -17.67 23.69
C ILE A 97 -5.99 -17.79 24.42
N PHE A 98 -6.05 -17.37 25.69
CA PHE A 98 -7.30 -17.43 26.47
C PHE A 98 -8.33 -16.42 25.99
N GLU A 99 -7.90 -15.19 25.65
CA GLU A 99 -8.79 -14.19 25.07
C GLU A 99 -9.41 -14.68 23.75
N TYR A 100 -8.64 -15.33 22.89
CA TYR A 100 -9.16 -15.99 21.69
C TYR A 100 -10.14 -17.12 22.02
N ALA A 101 -9.78 -17.99 22.98
CA ALA A 101 -10.62 -19.12 23.36
C ALA A 101 -11.98 -18.68 23.96
N ASP A 102 -11.95 -17.64 24.79
CA ASP A 102 -13.15 -17.10 25.47
C ASP A 102 -14.07 -16.33 24.49
N ASN A 103 -13.48 -15.67 23.49
CA ASN A 103 -14.20 -14.85 22.49
C ASN A 103 -14.44 -15.58 21.17
N ARG A 104 -14.07 -16.84 21.06
CA ARG A 104 -14.22 -17.62 19.83
C ARG A 104 -15.68 -17.74 19.44
N THR A 105 -16.07 -17.01 18.41
CA THR A 105 -17.36 -17.18 17.75
C THR A 105 -17.16 -18.04 16.51
N PRO A 106 -17.75 -19.25 16.45
CA PRO A 106 -17.73 -20.05 15.25
C PRO A 106 -18.35 -19.25 14.10
N GLN A 107 -17.59 -18.98 13.06
CA GLN A 107 -18.09 -18.34 11.84
C GLN A 107 -18.01 -19.35 10.70
N GLU A 108 -19.10 -19.46 9.96
CA GLU A 108 -19.05 -20.14 8.67
C GLU A 108 -18.39 -19.19 7.67
N PHE A 109 -17.32 -19.65 7.06
CA PHE A 109 -16.71 -18.96 5.93
C PHE A 109 -16.84 -19.81 4.67
N THR A 110 -16.86 -19.15 3.51
CA THR A 110 -16.71 -19.83 2.22
C THR A 110 -15.67 -19.08 1.42
N MET A 111 -14.90 -19.82 0.63
CA MET A 111 -13.88 -19.26 -0.25
C MET A 111 -14.48 -18.23 -1.22
N GLU A 112 -15.73 -18.42 -1.62
CA GLU A 112 -16.46 -17.51 -2.52
C GLU A 112 -16.76 -16.17 -1.84
N LYS A 113 -17.24 -16.19 -0.57
CA LYS A 113 -17.49 -14.96 0.20
C LYS A 113 -16.20 -14.20 0.45
N ASP A 114 -15.14 -14.90 0.83
CA ASP A 114 -13.84 -14.30 1.07
C ASP A 114 -13.25 -13.71 -0.22
N HIS A 115 -13.47 -14.37 -1.36
CA HIS A 115 -13.09 -13.85 -2.66
C HIS A 115 -13.86 -12.58 -3.04
N GLU A 116 -15.16 -12.52 -2.75
CA GLU A 116 -15.97 -11.31 -2.96
C GLU A 116 -15.52 -10.17 -2.03
N GLU A 117 -15.19 -10.47 -0.78
CA GLU A 117 -14.64 -9.48 0.14
C GLU A 117 -13.27 -8.96 -0.33
N ALA A 118 -12.39 -9.84 -0.79
CA ALA A 118 -11.12 -9.44 -1.41
C ALA A 118 -11.34 -8.51 -2.63
N ARG A 119 -12.39 -8.75 -3.41
CA ARG A 119 -12.75 -7.86 -4.52
C ARG A 119 -13.21 -6.48 -4.02
N HIS A 120 -14.06 -6.43 -3.00
CA HIS A 120 -14.51 -5.17 -2.39
C HIS A 120 -13.35 -4.37 -1.82
N ILE A 121 -12.42 -5.03 -1.12
CA ILE A 121 -11.22 -4.38 -0.58
C ILE A 121 -10.38 -3.78 -1.71
N ALA A 122 -10.19 -4.51 -2.81
CA ALA A 122 -9.45 -4.01 -3.97
C ALA A 122 -10.16 -2.80 -4.60
N GLU A 123 -11.48 -2.85 -4.80
CA GLU A 123 -12.29 -1.74 -5.32
C GLU A 123 -12.19 -0.47 -4.46
N GLU A 124 -12.16 -0.63 -3.13
CA GLU A 124 -12.03 0.47 -2.17
C GLU A 124 -10.61 1.06 -2.09
N SER A 125 -9.61 0.29 -2.54
CA SER A 125 -8.19 0.64 -2.40
C SER A 125 -7.60 1.27 -3.67
N MET A 126 -8.10 0.94 -4.86
CA MET A 126 -7.63 1.48 -6.13
C MET A 126 -7.87 2.97 -6.24
N VAL A 127 -6.92 3.69 -6.83
CA VAL A 127 -6.92 5.15 -6.86
C VAL A 127 -7.01 5.66 -8.31
N LEU A 128 -8.07 6.40 -8.62
CA LEU A 128 -8.16 7.11 -9.89
C LEU A 128 -7.29 8.38 -9.81
N LEU A 129 -6.19 8.42 -10.55
CA LEU A 129 -5.23 9.52 -10.51
C LEU A 129 -5.49 10.59 -11.58
N LYS A 130 -6.01 10.19 -12.73
CA LYS A 130 -6.30 11.10 -13.83
C LYS A 130 -7.55 10.66 -14.59
N ASN A 131 -8.41 11.60 -15.00
CA ASN A 131 -9.63 11.32 -15.77
C ASN A 131 -10.01 12.53 -16.64
N ASP A 132 -9.09 12.91 -17.55
CA ASP A 132 -9.31 14.04 -18.44
C ASP A 132 -10.45 13.75 -19.42
N GLU A 133 -11.24 14.77 -19.69
CA GLU A 133 -12.41 14.69 -20.59
C GLU A 133 -13.39 13.58 -20.21
N GLN A 134 -13.37 13.10 -18.96
CA GLN A 134 -14.20 11.98 -18.50
C GLN A 134 -14.01 10.72 -19.37
N ILE A 135 -12.73 10.40 -19.70
CA ILE A 135 -12.43 9.23 -20.51
C ILE A 135 -12.90 7.93 -19.86
N LEU A 136 -12.94 7.89 -18.55
CA LEU A 136 -13.56 6.85 -17.71
C LEU A 136 -14.88 7.38 -17.10
N PRO A 137 -15.87 6.52 -16.86
CA PRO A 137 -15.88 5.10 -17.17
C PRO A 137 -16.00 4.79 -18.67
N LEU A 138 -15.50 3.60 -19.06
CA LEU A 138 -15.65 3.04 -20.40
C LEU A 138 -17.12 2.66 -20.65
N LYS A 139 -17.53 2.69 -21.92
CA LYS A 139 -18.85 2.22 -22.34
C LYS A 139 -18.74 0.89 -23.07
N ALA A 140 -19.63 -0.05 -22.80
CA ALA A 140 -19.62 -1.37 -23.46
C ALA A 140 -19.78 -1.26 -24.99
N SER A 141 -20.41 -0.19 -25.48
CA SER A 141 -20.58 0.08 -26.93
C SER A 141 -19.31 0.57 -27.64
N GLU A 142 -18.28 0.99 -26.90
CA GLU A 142 -17.00 1.45 -27.46
C GLU A 142 -16.09 0.25 -27.78
N LYS A 143 -15.31 0.37 -28.84
CA LYS A 143 -14.25 -0.58 -29.16
C LYS A 143 -13.03 -0.26 -28.32
N ILE A 144 -12.66 -1.16 -27.43
CA ILE A 144 -11.55 -0.96 -26.48
C ILE A 144 -10.43 -1.94 -26.81
N ALA A 145 -9.19 -1.45 -26.89
CA ALA A 145 -8.02 -2.33 -26.88
C ALA A 145 -7.49 -2.46 -25.44
N PHE A 146 -7.40 -3.69 -24.90
CA PHE A 146 -6.66 -4.01 -23.69
C PHE A 146 -5.28 -4.47 -24.09
N ILE A 147 -4.25 -3.75 -23.64
CA ILE A 147 -2.85 -3.98 -23.98
C ILE A 147 -2.05 -4.22 -22.71
N GLY A 148 -1.18 -5.22 -22.73
CA GLY A 148 -0.35 -5.60 -21.59
C GLY A 148 -0.69 -6.96 -21.00
N GLY A 149 0.32 -7.73 -20.66
CA GLY A 149 0.17 -9.09 -20.11
C GLY A 149 -0.63 -9.12 -18.81
N PHE A 150 -0.60 -8.05 -18.02
CA PHE A 150 -1.32 -7.96 -16.75
C PHE A 150 -2.84 -7.90 -16.90
N ALA A 151 -3.37 -7.56 -18.09
CA ALA A 151 -4.80 -7.67 -18.36
C ALA A 151 -5.32 -9.12 -18.26
N LYS A 152 -4.48 -10.10 -18.57
CA LYS A 152 -4.78 -11.54 -18.62
C LYS A 152 -4.13 -12.32 -17.49
N LYS A 153 -2.91 -11.95 -17.10
CA LYS A 153 -2.16 -12.54 -15.99
C LYS A 153 -1.79 -11.43 -15.02
N PRO A 154 -2.72 -11.03 -14.12
CA PRO A 154 -2.51 -9.89 -13.28
C PRO A 154 -1.34 -10.13 -12.32
N ARG A 155 -0.52 -9.10 -12.11
CA ARG A 155 0.34 -9.04 -10.94
C ARG A 155 -0.53 -8.60 -9.77
N PHE A 156 -0.89 -9.52 -8.90
CA PHE A 156 -1.89 -9.32 -7.85
C PHE A 156 -1.31 -9.37 -6.44
N GLN A 157 -0.06 -9.79 -6.28
CA GLN A 157 0.64 -9.90 -5.00
C GLN A 157 2.13 -9.61 -5.18
N GLY A 158 2.83 -9.34 -4.06
CA GLY A 158 4.28 -9.17 -4.04
C GLY A 158 5.03 -10.50 -4.21
N GLY A 159 6.32 -10.40 -4.53
CA GLY A 159 7.23 -11.55 -4.54
C GLY A 159 7.76 -11.87 -3.13
N GLY A 160 8.32 -13.06 -2.94
CA GLY A 160 8.91 -13.50 -1.67
C GLY A 160 7.88 -14.07 -0.69
N SER A 161 8.04 -13.77 0.60
CA SER A 161 7.23 -14.34 1.70
C SER A 161 5.75 -13.97 1.64
N SER A 162 5.39 -12.90 0.94
CA SER A 162 3.99 -12.49 0.73
C SER A 162 3.24 -13.35 -0.28
N HIS A 163 3.92 -14.30 -0.94
CA HIS A 163 3.33 -15.13 -1.97
C HIS A 163 2.33 -16.15 -1.40
N ILE A 164 1.08 -16.09 -1.87
CA ILE A 164 -0.03 -16.93 -1.40
C ILE A 164 -0.55 -17.78 -2.55
N ASN A 165 -0.85 -19.07 -2.28
CA ASN A 165 -1.56 -19.96 -3.18
C ASN A 165 -3.06 -19.65 -3.13
N CYS A 166 -3.51 -18.76 -4.00
CA CYS A 166 -4.89 -18.28 -3.99
C CYS A 166 -5.88 -19.35 -4.44
N PHE A 167 -7.06 -19.34 -3.83
CA PHE A 167 -8.22 -20.18 -4.22
C PHE A 167 -8.64 -19.92 -5.67
N LYS A 168 -8.68 -18.65 -6.08
CA LYS A 168 -9.11 -18.22 -7.41
C LYS A 168 -8.44 -16.89 -7.74
N ILE A 169 -8.01 -16.72 -8.97
CA ILE A 169 -7.47 -15.44 -9.46
C ILE A 169 -8.38 -14.94 -10.58
N THR A 170 -8.84 -13.69 -10.49
CA THR A 170 -9.55 -13.02 -11.58
C THR A 170 -8.60 -12.13 -12.37
N ASN A 171 -8.88 -11.96 -13.65
CA ASN A 171 -8.17 -11.00 -14.51
C ASN A 171 -9.15 -9.99 -15.12
N ALA A 172 -8.65 -8.86 -15.56
CA ALA A 172 -9.48 -7.78 -16.09
C ALA A 172 -10.15 -8.17 -17.41
N LEU A 173 -9.46 -8.90 -18.27
CA LEU A 173 -9.96 -9.28 -19.59
C LEU A 173 -11.22 -10.16 -19.53
N ASP A 174 -11.22 -11.15 -18.62
CA ASP A 174 -12.36 -12.07 -18.45
C ASP A 174 -13.48 -11.48 -17.58
N SER A 175 -13.26 -10.30 -16.98
CA SER A 175 -14.19 -9.65 -16.03
C SER A 175 -14.93 -8.45 -16.65
N VAL A 176 -14.73 -8.16 -17.93
CA VAL A 176 -15.46 -7.10 -18.63
C VAL A 176 -16.96 -7.44 -18.78
N PRO A 177 -17.85 -6.43 -18.96
CA PRO A 177 -19.25 -6.69 -19.28
C PRO A 177 -19.38 -7.60 -20.51
N SER A 178 -20.39 -8.48 -20.51
CA SER A 178 -20.57 -9.49 -21.56
C SER A 178 -20.85 -8.90 -22.95
N ASP A 179 -21.32 -7.66 -23.01
CA ASP A 179 -21.59 -6.89 -24.23
C ASP A 179 -20.45 -5.95 -24.62
N ALA A 180 -19.35 -5.91 -23.84
CA ALA A 180 -18.21 -5.08 -24.14
C ALA A 180 -17.43 -5.57 -25.37
N GLN A 181 -16.99 -4.63 -26.19
CA GLN A 181 -16.19 -4.91 -27.39
C GLN A 181 -14.71 -4.72 -27.09
N VAL A 182 -14.05 -5.77 -26.55
CA VAL A 182 -12.65 -5.72 -26.17
C VAL A 182 -11.78 -6.55 -27.11
N THR A 183 -10.72 -5.94 -27.61
CA THR A 183 -9.61 -6.62 -28.32
C THR A 183 -8.41 -6.65 -27.40
N TYR A 184 -7.75 -7.79 -27.28
CA TYR A 184 -6.54 -7.96 -26.45
C TYR A 184 -5.28 -8.07 -27.32
N ALA A 185 -4.20 -7.41 -26.88
CA ALA A 185 -2.85 -7.61 -27.40
C ALA A 185 -1.84 -7.60 -26.22
N GLU A 186 -0.86 -8.47 -26.24
CA GLU A 186 0.13 -8.54 -25.15
C GLU A 186 1.05 -7.32 -25.13
N GLY A 187 1.51 -6.86 -26.28
CA GLY A 187 2.28 -5.62 -26.47
C GLY A 187 3.73 -5.68 -26.01
N PHE A 188 3.99 -6.28 -24.85
CA PHE A 188 5.33 -6.47 -24.27
C PHE A 188 5.33 -7.69 -23.35
N PRO A 189 6.49 -8.34 -23.13
CA PRO A 189 6.63 -9.42 -22.17
C PRO A 189 6.32 -8.93 -20.74
N ALA A 190 5.49 -9.68 -20.00
CA ALA A 190 5.07 -9.28 -18.65
C ALA A 190 6.14 -9.48 -17.58
N ASP A 191 7.15 -10.32 -17.84
CA ASP A 191 8.13 -10.81 -16.85
C ASP A 191 9.55 -10.24 -17.03
N LYS A 192 9.79 -9.50 -18.10
CA LYS A 192 11.14 -8.99 -18.43
C LYS A 192 11.08 -7.68 -19.22
N ASP A 193 12.17 -6.93 -19.14
CA ASP A 193 12.36 -5.70 -19.92
C ASP A 193 13.01 -6.01 -21.26
N LEU A 194 12.19 -6.43 -22.22
CA LEU A 194 12.62 -6.70 -23.60
C LEU A 194 11.55 -6.15 -24.55
N TYR A 195 11.96 -5.23 -25.42
CA TYR A 195 11.07 -4.74 -26.48
C TYR A 195 10.98 -5.77 -27.61
N ASP A 196 9.78 -6.29 -27.83
CA ASP A 196 9.47 -7.24 -28.91
C ASP A 196 8.69 -6.52 -30.00
N ASP A 197 9.33 -6.36 -31.19
CA ASP A 197 8.75 -5.65 -32.33
C ASP A 197 7.44 -6.29 -32.83
N ALA A 198 7.29 -7.61 -32.73
CA ALA A 198 6.08 -8.30 -33.19
C ALA A 198 4.91 -8.05 -32.22
N LEU A 199 5.15 -8.18 -30.91
CA LEU A 199 4.12 -7.86 -29.90
C LEU A 199 3.72 -6.40 -29.94
N ALA A 200 4.70 -5.50 -30.09
CA ALA A 200 4.44 -4.06 -30.21
C ALA A 200 3.60 -3.73 -31.45
N ALA A 201 3.93 -4.31 -32.61
CA ALA A 201 3.18 -4.09 -33.84
C ALA A 201 1.72 -4.56 -33.75
N GLU A 202 1.48 -5.69 -33.09
CA GLU A 202 0.12 -6.19 -32.82
C GLU A 202 -0.66 -5.23 -31.91
N ALA A 203 -0.04 -4.75 -30.83
CA ALA A 203 -0.62 -3.79 -29.91
C ALA A 203 -0.95 -2.45 -30.58
N ILE A 204 -0.03 -1.92 -31.38
CA ILE A 204 -0.22 -0.68 -32.15
C ILE A 204 -1.39 -0.83 -33.12
N LYS A 205 -1.49 -1.97 -33.82
CA LYS A 205 -2.60 -2.27 -34.71
C LYS A 205 -3.93 -2.33 -33.97
N ALA A 206 -3.96 -2.99 -32.79
CA ALA A 206 -5.15 -3.04 -31.95
C ALA A 206 -5.57 -1.66 -31.47
N ALA A 207 -4.60 -0.84 -31.02
CA ALA A 207 -4.83 0.53 -30.59
C ALA A 207 -5.42 1.41 -31.70
N ALA A 208 -4.87 1.34 -32.90
CA ALA A 208 -5.34 2.11 -34.05
C ALA A 208 -6.76 1.75 -34.51
N ALA A 209 -7.23 0.53 -34.23
CA ALA A 209 -8.53 0.04 -34.60
C ALA A 209 -9.61 0.27 -33.52
N SER A 210 -9.25 0.86 -32.39
CA SER A 210 -10.11 1.03 -31.21
C SER A 210 -10.48 2.49 -30.95
N ASP A 211 -11.62 2.71 -30.29
CA ASP A 211 -12.06 4.06 -29.87
C ASP A 211 -11.25 4.55 -28.65
N LYS A 212 -10.86 3.61 -27.77
CA LYS A 212 -10.02 3.86 -26.60
C LYS A 212 -9.06 2.69 -26.36
N VAL A 213 -8.00 2.97 -25.61
CA VAL A 213 -7.00 1.97 -25.18
C VAL A 213 -6.89 1.96 -23.67
N VAL A 214 -6.76 0.78 -23.08
CA VAL A 214 -6.32 0.59 -21.70
C VAL A 214 -5.02 -0.21 -21.72
N ILE A 215 -3.94 0.38 -21.24
CA ILE A 215 -2.64 -0.30 -21.12
C ILE A 215 -2.45 -0.74 -19.67
N PHE A 216 -2.26 -2.03 -19.45
CA PHE A 216 -1.99 -2.64 -18.15
C PHE A 216 -0.47 -2.71 -17.96
N ALA A 217 0.09 -1.65 -17.40
CA ALA A 217 1.51 -1.50 -17.13
C ALA A 217 1.82 -1.74 -15.64
N GLY A 218 3.08 -1.89 -15.29
CA GLY A 218 3.50 -2.06 -13.89
C GLY A 218 4.84 -2.75 -13.76
N LEU A 219 5.17 -3.15 -12.53
CA LEU A 219 6.44 -3.75 -12.19
C LEU A 219 6.31 -5.27 -12.12
N PRO A 220 7.08 -6.05 -12.90
CA PRO A 220 7.18 -7.50 -12.70
C PRO A 220 7.98 -7.84 -11.43
N ASP A 221 7.89 -9.08 -10.96
CA ASP A 221 8.61 -9.55 -9.77
C ASP A 221 10.14 -9.36 -9.87
N SER A 222 10.69 -9.38 -11.09
CA SER A 222 12.10 -9.10 -11.34
C SER A 222 12.51 -7.64 -11.07
N PHE A 223 11.55 -6.73 -10.96
CA PHE A 223 11.77 -5.31 -10.66
C PHE A 223 11.44 -4.96 -9.21
N GLU A 224 10.50 -5.67 -8.60
CA GLU A 224 10.01 -5.37 -7.26
C GLU A 224 9.64 -6.67 -6.54
N SER A 225 10.41 -7.02 -5.52
CA SER A 225 10.23 -8.24 -4.71
C SER A 225 10.89 -8.08 -3.36
N GLU A 226 10.58 -8.96 -2.42
CA GLU A 226 11.38 -9.15 -1.22
C GLU A 226 12.79 -9.63 -1.57
N GLY A 227 13.78 -9.23 -0.76
CA GLY A 227 15.15 -9.72 -0.84
C GLY A 227 16.11 -8.86 -1.67
N TYR A 228 15.65 -7.84 -2.36
CA TYR A 228 16.49 -6.85 -3.03
C TYR A 228 15.80 -5.49 -3.15
N ASP A 229 16.60 -4.44 -3.27
CA ASP A 229 16.12 -3.07 -3.44
C ASP A 229 16.09 -2.67 -4.92
N ARG A 230 15.10 -1.87 -5.27
CA ARG A 230 15.05 -1.23 -6.60
C ARG A 230 16.16 -0.19 -6.72
N SER A 231 16.87 -0.20 -7.83
CA SER A 231 17.91 0.79 -8.13
C SER A 231 17.39 2.05 -8.83
N HIS A 232 16.12 2.04 -9.27
CA HIS A 232 15.44 3.16 -9.94
C HIS A 232 13.93 3.03 -9.83
N MET A 233 13.20 4.13 -10.05
CA MET A 233 11.73 4.16 -10.03
C MET A 233 11.09 3.95 -11.40
N ARG A 234 11.85 3.68 -12.45
CA ARG A 234 11.32 3.53 -13.81
C ARG A 234 10.53 2.23 -13.96
N LEU A 235 9.48 2.27 -14.77
CA LEU A 235 8.89 1.07 -15.37
C LEU A 235 9.91 0.39 -16.29
N PRO A 236 9.71 -0.90 -16.66
CA PRO A 236 10.44 -1.52 -17.76
C PRO A 236 10.42 -0.62 -19.01
N GLU A 237 11.58 -0.45 -19.65
CA GLU A 237 11.71 0.46 -20.78
C GLU A 237 10.85 0.04 -21.97
N CYS A 238 10.65 -1.28 -22.15
CA CYS A 238 9.74 -1.80 -23.17
C CYS A 238 8.30 -1.29 -23.00
N GLN A 239 7.84 -1.12 -21.76
CA GLN A 239 6.51 -0.54 -21.47
C GLN A 239 6.47 0.95 -21.78
N ASN A 240 7.44 1.75 -21.29
CA ASN A 240 7.50 3.18 -21.54
C ASN A 240 7.56 3.48 -23.04
N ARG A 241 8.35 2.72 -23.79
CA ARG A 241 8.47 2.87 -25.23
C ARG A 241 7.15 2.58 -25.94
N LEU A 242 6.47 1.47 -25.62
CA LEU A 242 5.19 1.13 -26.25
C LEU A 242 4.10 2.14 -25.89
N ILE A 243 4.03 2.61 -24.66
CA ILE A 243 3.10 3.67 -24.23
C ILE A 243 3.31 4.92 -25.08
N ALA A 244 4.56 5.38 -25.25
CA ALA A 244 4.88 6.54 -26.03
C ALA A 244 4.54 6.37 -27.54
N GLU A 245 4.67 5.16 -28.08
CA GLU A 245 4.30 4.87 -29.47
C GLU A 245 2.76 4.84 -29.65
N ILE A 246 2.01 4.26 -28.71
CA ILE A 246 0.55 4.23 -28.74
C ILE A 246 -0.04 5.63 -28.60
N LEU A 247 0.48 6.47 -27.71
CA LEU A 247 -0.03 7.82 -27.49
C LEU A 247 0.07 8.71 -28.75
N LYS A 248 1.01 8.46 -29.65
CA LYS A 248 1.11 9.18 -30.93
C LYS A 248 -0.05 8.90 -31.90
N ILE A 249 -0.71 7.75 -31.77
CA ILE A 249 -1.74 7.29 -32.70
C ILE A 249 -3.13 7.21 -32.04
N GLN A 250 -3.18 7.05 -30.71
CA GLN A 250 -4.43 6.93 -29.96
C GLN A 250 -4.34 7.75 -28.67
N PRO A 251 -4.77 9.02 -28.70
CA PRO A 251 -4.72 9.90 -27.52
C PRO A 251 -5.75 9.51 -26.45
N ASN A 252 -6.80 8.74 -26.81
CA ASN A 252 -7.77 8.25 -25.84
C ASN A 252 -7.24 7.01 -25.12
N THR A 253 -6.14 7.20 -24.41
CA THR A 253 -5.43 6.12 -23.69
C THR A 253 -5.59 6.29 -22.19
N VAL A 254 -5.87 5.18 -21.52
CA VAL A 254 -5.87 5.00 -20.07
C VAL A 254 -4.73 4.05 -19.70
N ILE A 255 -4.03 4.35 -18.62
CA ILE A 255 -3.04 3.43 -18.03
C ILE A 255 -3.59 2.87 -16.73
N GLY A 256 -3.57 1.55 -16.58
CA GLY A 256 -3.75 0.86 -15.31
C GLY A 256 -2.40 0.41 -14.78
N LEU A 257 -1.98 0.93 -13.63
CA LEU A 257 -0.71 0.61 -13.01
C LEU A 257 -0.86 -0.55 -12.02
N HIS A 258 0.06 -1.51 -12.10
CA HIS A 258 0.15 -2.68 -11.23
C HIS A 258 1.55 -2.75 -10.60
N ASN A 259 1.74 -2.04 -9.50
CA ASN A 259 3.01 -1.89 -8.78
C ASN A 259 2.75 -1.76 -7.28
N GLY A 260 3.72 -2.11 -6.46
CA GLY A 260 3.64 -1.98 -5.00
C GLY A 260 4.22 -0.67 -4.47
N SER A 261 4.95 0.07 -5.30
CA SER A 261 5.62 1.33 -4.93
C SER A 261 5.67 2.31 -6.11
N PRO A 262 5.86 3.62 -5.88
CA PRO A 262 5.81 4.65 -6.91
C PRO A 262 6.71 4.38 -8.11
N VAL A 263 6.27 4.83 -9.28
CA VAL A 263 7.00 4.73 -10.54
C VAL A 263 7.12 6.10 -11.21
N GLU A 264 8.20 6.29 -11.97
CA GLU A 264 8.35 7.43 -12.87
C GLU A 264 7.43 7.28 -14.09
N MET A 265 6.70 8.34 -14.41
CA MET A 265 5.69 8.35 -15.47
C MET A 265 5.99 9.43 -16.51
N PRO A 266 6.97 9.21 -17.41
CA PRO A 266 7.40 10.24 -18.38
C PRO A 266 6.31 10.64 -19.38
N TRP A 267 5.28 9.82 -19.52
CA TRP A 267 4.12 9.99 -20.40
C TRP A 267 2.88 10.59 -19.69
N LEU A 268 3.01 10.99 -18.42
CA LEU A 268 1.86 11.42 -17.58
C LEU A 268 1.10 12.60 -18.17
N SER A 269 1.77 13.55 -18.82
CA SER A 269 1.13 14.69 -19.47
C SER A 269 0.22 14.29 -20.62
N ASP A 270 0.52 13.20 -21.31
CA ASP A 270 -0.07 12.83 -22.61
C ASP A 270 -1.22 11.82 -22.47
N VAL A 271 -1.31 11.10 -21.35
CA VAL A 271 -2.43 10.17 -21.08
C VAL A 271 -3.65 10.92 -20.57
N LYS A 272 -4.84 10.46 -20.95
CA LYS A 272 -6.11 11.02 -20.45
C LYS A 272 -6.62 10.37 -19.18
N GLY A 273 -6.29 9.10 -18.94
CA GLY A 273 -6.72 8.36 -17.75
C GLY A 273 -5.58 7.61 -17.09
N LEU A 274 -5.58 7.59 -15.76
CA LEU A 274 -4.61 6.85 -14.97
C LEU A 274 -5.28 6.26 -13.74
N LEU A 275 -5.24 4.93 -13.62
CA LEU A 275 -5.73 4.17 -12.48
C LEU A 275 -4.55 3.48 -11.80
N GLU A 276 -4.27 3.80 -10.55
CA GLU A 276 -3.34 3.04 -9.71
C GLU A 276 -4.10 1.86 -9.10
N ALA A 277 -3.85 0.67 -9.62
CA ALA A 277 -4.52 -0.56 -9.20
C ALA A 277 -3.72 -1.31 -8.13
N TYR A 278 -2.47 -0.92 -7.88
CA TYR A 278 -1.59 -1.57 -6.94
C TYR A 278 -1.50 -3.11 -7.16
N LEU A 279 -1.27 -3.84 -6.10
CA LEU A 279 -1.31 -5.31 -6.04
C LEU A 279 -2.65 -5.73 -5.43
N GLY A 280 -3.69 -5.75 -6.24
CA GLY A 280 -5.10 -5.83 -5.80
C GLY A 280 -5.56 -7.18 -5.22
N GLY A 281 -4.65 -8.13 -4.93
CA GLY A 281 -5.02 -9.45 -4.43
C GLY A 281 -5.72 -10.33 -5.47
N GLN A 282 -6.16 -11.51 -5.03
CA GLN A 282 -6.71 -12.55 -5.91
C GLN A 282 -7.94 -12.11 -6.74
N ALA A 283 -8.66 -11.09 -6.31
CA ALA A 283 -9.84 -10.57 -6.99
C ALA A 283 -9.61 -9.22 -7.69
N GLY A 284 -8.35 -8.74 -7.71
CA GLY A 284 -7.96 -7.43 -8.24
C GLY A 284 -8.32 -7.22 -9.72
N GLY A 285 -8.23 -8.25 -10.55
CA GLY A 285 -8.58 -8.13 -11.95
C GLY A 285 -10.06 -7.79 -12.18
N ALA A 286 -10.97 -8.43 -11.42
CA ALA A 286 -12.40 -8.09 -11.46
C ALA A 286 -12.67 -6.69 -10.90
N ALA A 287 -11.96 -6.28 -9.85
CA ALA A 287 -12.04 -4.94 -9.29
C ALA A 287 -11.65 -3.85 -10.30
N VAL A 288 -10.54 -4.04 -11.02
CA VAL A 288 -10.10 -3.14 -12.10
C VAL A 288 -11.20 -3.02 -13.18
N ALA A 289 -11.74 -4.13 -13.65
CA ALA A 289 -12.80 -4.11 -14.66
C ALA A 289 -14.06 -3.37 -14.16
N ASN A 290 -14.47 -3.60 -12.90
CA ASN A 290 -15.63 -2.92 -12.30
C ASN A 290 -15.42 -1.40 -12.22
N ILE A 291 -14.22 -0.94 -11.90
CA ILE A 291 -13.87 0.50 -11.91
C ILE A 291 -13.84 1.02 -13.34
N LEU A 292 -13.11 0.39 -14.25
CA LEU A 292 -12.98 0.85 -15.63
C LEU A 292 -14.35 1.04 -16.33
N TYR A 293 -15.31 0.17 -16.06
CA TYR A 293 -16.66 0.25 -16.64
C TYR A 293 -17.69 0.95 -15.75
N GLY A 294 -17.27 1.58 -14.65
CA GLY A 294 -18.15 2.39 -13.81
C GLY A 294 -19.20 1.60 -13.00
N LYS A 295 -19.05 0.28 -12.89
CA LYS A 295 -19.86 -0.52 -11.97
C LYS A 295 -19.56 -0.14 -10.52
N VAL A 296 -18.32 0.28 -10.26
CA VAL A 296 -17.87 0.83 -8.99
C VAL A 296 -17.26 2.21 -9.25
N ASN A 297 -17.68 3.19 -8.47
CA ASN A 297 -17.07 4.52 -8.47
C ASN A 297 -15.81 4.50 -7.61
N PRO A 298 -14.60 4.79 -8.15
CA PRO A 298 -13.37 4.76 -7.39
C PRO A 298 -13.40 5.75 -6.22
N SER A 299 -12.83 5.35 -5.10
CA SER A 299 -12.81 6.13 -3.86
C SER A 299 -11.51 6.00 -3.07
N GLY A 300 -10.54 5.26 -3.59
CA GLY A 300 -9.22 5.16 -2.99
C GLY A 300 -8.48 6.50 -2.97
N LYS A 301 -7.61 6.67 -1.98
CA LYS A 301 -6.69 7.82 -1.89
C LYS A 301 -5.27 7.29 -1.71
N LEU A 302 -4.31 7.97 -2.30
CA LEU A 302 -2.90 7.61 -2.16
C LEU A 302 -2.48 7.63 -0.69
N ALA A 303 -1.91 6.53 -0.22
CA ALA A 303 -1.30 6.42 1.10
C ALA A 303 0.18 6.84 1.10
N GLU A 304 0.66 7.35 -0.02
CA GLU A 304 2.02 7.83 -0.24
C GLU A 304 2.04 9.00 -1.22
N THR A 305 3.13 9.76 -1.22
CA THR A 305 3.38 10.76 -2.26
C THR A 305 4.11 10.08 -3.42
N MET A 306 3.68 10.33 -4.65
CA MET A 306 4.39 9.88 -5.85
C MET A 306 5.35 10.98 -6.32
N PRO A 307 6.67 10.87 -6.07
CA PRO A 307 7.63 11.87 -6.53
C PRO A 307 7.84 11.78 -8.05
N LEU A 308 8.41 12.82 -8.63
CA LEU A 308 8.70 12.85 -10.07
C LEU A 308 9.87 11.92 -10.45
N LYS A 309 10.84 11.76 -9.56
CA LYS A 309 12.04 10.93 -9.77
C LYS A 309 12.62 10.42 -8.45
N LEU A 310 13.43 9.38 -8.52
CA LEU A 310 14.04 8.75 -7.35
C LEU A 310 14.83 9.74 -6.47
N SER A 311 15.57 10.68 -7.09
CA SER A 311 16.38 11.66 -6.35
C SER A 311 15.58 12.67 -5.53
N ASP A 312 14.27 12.72 -5.70
CA ASP A 312 13.38 13.58 -4.92
C ASP A 312 12.99 12.93 -3.58
N ASN A 313 13.30 11.64 -3.40
CA ASN A 313 13.00 10.92 -2.18
C ASN A 313 13.87 11.43 -1.01
N PRO A 314 13.33 11.69 0.19
CA PRO A 314 14.08 12.22 1.32
C PRO A 314 15.24 11.32 1.77
N SER A 315 15.13 10.01 1.59
CA SER A 315 16.19 9.06 1.94
C SER A 315 17.26 8.86 0.85
N TYR A 316 17.12 9.48 -0.33
CA TYR A 316 17.96 9.20 -1.50
C TYR A 316 19.46 9.24 -1.24
N LEU A 317 19.93 10.21 -0.43
CA LEU A 317 21.36 10.37 -0.11
C LEU A 317 21.87 9.42 0.99
N ASN A 318 20.98 8.76 1.70
CA ASN A 318 21.33 7.98 2.91
C ASN A 318 21.00 6.50 2.77
N PHE A 319 20.18 6.11 1.79
CA PHE A 319 19.75 4.74 1.57
C PHE A 319 20.78 3.93 0.78
N GLY A 320 21.03 2.68 1.19
CA GLY A 320 21.83 1.72 0.41
C GLY A 320 23.34 1.93 0.44
N GLY A 321 23.87 2.77 1.30
CA GLY A 321 25.25 3.25 1.27
C GLY A 321 26.30 2.44 2.04
N GLY A 322 26.08 1.19 2.45
CA GLY A 322 27.05 0.38 3.17
C GLY A 322 26.49 -0.36 4.37
N GLU A 323 27.36 -0.67 5.37
CA GLU A 323 26.94 -1.43 6.56
C GLU A 323 26.01 -0.66 7.51
N LYS A 324 25.94 0.66 7.38
CA LYS A 324 25.11 1.53 8.22
C LYS A 324 24.23 2.41 7.38
N VAL A 325 22.93 2.41 7.69
CA VAL A 325 21.94 3.32 7.11
C VAL A 325 21.51 4.31 8.18
N GLU A 326 21.62 5.61 7.87
CA GLU A 326 21.26 6.69 8.80
C GLU A 326 19.91 7.29 8.39
N TYR A 327 18.92 7.25 9.30
CA TYR A 327 17.61 7.89 9.11
C TYR A 327 17.70 9.40 9.38
N ARG A 328 18.34 10.14 8.44
CA ARG A 328 18.60 11.58 8.59
C ARG A 328 17.38 12.45 8.36
N GLU A 329 16.37 11.94 7.71
CA GLU A 329 15.12 12.63 7.43
C GLU A 329 14.31 12.94 8.70
N GLY A 330 14.51 12.21 9.80
CA GLY A 330 13.81 12.40 11.06
C GLY A 330 12.31 12.28 10.90
N VAL A 331 11.56 13.32 11.25
CA VAL A 331 10.08 13.36 11.09
C VAL A 331 9.64 13.73 9.68
N PHE A 332 10.56 14.14 8.81
CA PHE A 332 10.26 14.59 7.45
C PHE A 332 10.29 13.42 6.47
N VAL A 333 9.34 12.49 6.62
CA VAL A 333 9.14 11.32 5.76
C VAL A 333 7.85 11.46 4.95
N GLY A 334 7.84 10.91 3.72
CA GLY A 334 6.69 10.97 2.84
C GLY A 334 6.20 12.39 2.60
N TYR A 335 4.88 12.61 2.64
CA TYR A 335 4.26 13.92 2.38
C TYR A 335 4.77 15.03 3.31
N ARG A 336 5.18 14.71 4.55
CA ARG A 336 5.73 15.68 5.50
C ARG A 336 6.97 16.37 4.93
N TYR A 337 7.80 15.63 4.20
CA TYR A 337 8.97 16.18 3.51
C TYR A 337 8.56 17.01 2.30
N TYR A 338 7.78 16.44 1.39
CA TYR A 338 7.43 17.10 0.13
C TYR A 338 6.63 18.38 0.36
N ASP A 339 5.64 18.37 1.26
CA ASP A 339 4.83 19.53 1.59
C ASP A 339 5.68 20.63 2.25
N THR A 340 6.55 20.26 3.21
CA THR A 340 7.43 21.24 3.91
C THR A 340 8.46 21.85 2.96
N LYS A 341 8.92 21.08 1.97
CA LYS A 341 9.86 21.56 0.94
C LYS A 341 9.17 22.29 -0.21
N GLU A 342 7.84 22.33 -0.26
CA GLU A 342 7.06 22.84 -1.38
C GLU A 342 7.52 22.25 -2.72
N MET A 343 7.80 20.94 -2.72
CA MET A 343 8.31 20.24 -3.90
C MET A 343 7.19 19.82 -4.83
N ASP A 344 7.41 20.02 -6.13
CA ASP A 344 6.56 19.41 -7.15
C ASP A 344 6.62 17.89 -7.09
N VAL A 345 5.46 17.26 -7.18
CA VAL A 345 5.28 15.80 -7.17
C VAL A 345 4.32 15.39 -8.28
N ALA A 346 4.39 14.12 -8.71
CA ALA A 346 3.43 13.62 -9.68
C ALA A 346 2.02 13.60 -9.07
N TYR A 347 1.90 13.09 -7.84
CA TYR A 347 0.66 13.11 -7.06
C TYR A 347 0.97 13.19 -5.57
N PRO A 348 0.27 14.05 -4.80
CA PRO A 348 0.49 14.15 -3.38
C PRO A 348 -0.20 13.02 -2.60
N PHE A 349 0.28 12.75 -1.39
CA PHE A 349 -0.40 11.93 -0.41
C PHE A 349 -1.87 12.36 -0.23
N GLY A 350 -2.76 11.40 -0.10
CA GLY A 350 -4.20 11.65 0.08
C GLY A 350 -4.95 11.99 -1.21
N TYR A 351 -4.27 12.05 -2.36
CA TYR A 351 -4.89 12.33 -3.64
C TYR A 351 -5.67 11.13 -4.18
N GLY A 352 -6.75 11.38 -4.87
CA GLY A 352 -7.56 10.42 -5.61
C GLY A 352 -8.85 11.06 -6.10
N LEU A 353 -9.23 10.73 -7.32
CA LEU A 353 -10.43 11.22 -7.98
C LEU A 353 -11.61 10.25 -7.81
N SER A 354 -12.79 10.72 -8.18
CA SER A 354 -14.03 9.96 -8.26
C SER A 354 -14.71 10.26 -9.60
N TYR A 355 -15.67 9.45 -10.01
CA TYR A 355 -16.56 9.76 -11.15
C TYR A 355 -17.63 10.79 -10.79
N THR A 356 -17.68 11.22 -9.53
CA THR A 356 -18.52 12.34 -9.05
C THR A 356 -17.66 13.40 -8.39
N THR A 357 -18.27 14.47 -7.91
CA THR A 357 -17.58 15.57 -7.22
C THR A 357 -18.14 15.77 -5.83
N PHE A 358 -17.30 16.25 -4.91
CA PHE A 358 -17.67 16.49 -3.53
C PHE A 358 -17.24 17.91 -3.12
N ALA A 359 -17.98 18.50 -2.19
CA ALA A 359 -17.65 19.78 -1.57
C ALA A 359 -17.70 19.66 -0.05
N CYS A 360 -16.69 20.21 0.61
CA CYS A 360 -16.68 20.40 2.06
C CYS A 360 -17.10 21.84 2.39
N SER A 361 -17.93 21.98 3.44
CA SER A 361 -18.40 23.29 3.90
C SER A 361 -18.65 23.29 5.41
N ASN A 362 -18.92 24.46 5.98
CA ASN A 362 -19.31 24.61 7.38
C ASN A 362 -18.34 23.97 8.40
N LEU A 363 -17.03 24.12 8.17
CA LEU A 363 -16.01 23.68 9.13
C LEU A 363 -16.25 24.34 10.49
N LYS A 364 -16.34 23.53 11.54
CA LYS A 364 -16.52 23.99 12.92
C LYS A 364 -15.51 23.31 13.83
N ILE A 365 -15.03 24.05 14.80
CA ILE A 365 -14.11 23.58 15.85
C ILE A 365 -14.78 23.85 17.19
N SER A 366 -14.83 22.86 18.07
CA SER A 366 -15.54 22.93 19.37
C SER A 366 -14.93 23.94 20.34
N ASN A 367 -13.62 24.21 20.24
CA ASN A 367 -12.89 25.15 21.08
C ASN A 367 -11.79 25.82 20.25
N GLU A 368 -11.83 27.13 20.13
CA GLU A 368 -10.85 27.92 19.38
C GLU A 368 -9.55 28.21 20.16
N ASN A 369 -9.56 28.02 21.49
CA ASN A 369 -8.41 28.24 22.37
C ASN A 369 -8.17 27.04 23.28
N PRO A 370 -7.86 25.86 22.70
CA PRO A 370 -7.68 24.64 23.48
C PRO A 370 -6.34 24.65 24.23
N THR A 371 -6.32 23.96 25.36
CA THR A 371 -5.09 23.58 26.06
C THR A 371 -4.61 22.20 25.58
N ASP A 372 -3.40 21.81 25.96
CA ASP A 372 -2.82 20.47 25.70
C ASP A 372 -3.60 19.30 26.34
N LYS A 373 -4.57 19.61 27.22
CA LYS A 373 -5.41 18.62 27.90
C LYS A 373 -6.82 18.50 27.31
N ASP A 374 -7.18 19.39 26.40
CA ASP A 374 -8.52 19.45 25.83
C ASP A 374 -8.66 18.50 24.63
N THR A 375 -9.80 17.86 24.53
CA THR A 375 -10.22 17.16 23.32
C THR A 375 -10.96 18.16 22.41
N ILE A 376 -10.50 18.27 21.17
CA ILE A 376 -11.11 19.13 20.17
C ILE A 376 -11.96 18.27 19.23
N THR A 377 -13.22 18.66 19.05
CA THR A 377 -14.07 18.12 17.99
C THR A 377 -14.05 19.03 16.77
N VAL A 378 -13.69 18.45 15.63
CA VAL A 378 -13.76 19.12 14.33
C VAL A 378 -14.90 18.49 13.55
N SER A 379 -15.79 19.31 12.97
CA SER A 379 -16.88 18.84 12.13
C SER A 379 -16.94 19.61 10.83
N VAL A 380 -17.37 18.93 9.76
CA VAL A 380 -17.51 19.49 8.42
C VAL A 380 -18.71 18.84 7.73
N ASP A 381 -19.44 19.63 6.94
CA ASP A 381 -20.48 19.10 6.06
C ASP A 381 -19.85 18.67 4.73
N VAL A 382 -20.19 17.46 4.27
CA VAL A 382 -19.72 16.92 2.98
C VAL A 382 -20.92 16.69 2.08
N THR A 383 -20.89 17.29 0.90
CA THR A 383 -21.98 17.19 -0.09
C THR A 383 -21.46 16.55 -1.38
N ASN A 384 -22.17 15.58 -1.91
CA ASN A 384 -21.93 15.08 -3.27
C ASN A 384 -22.59 16.06 -4.26
N THR A 385 -21.75 16.83 -4.96
CA THR A 385 -22.17 17.88 -5.90
C THR A 385 -22.34 17.37 -7.34
N GLY A 386 -22.02 16.12 -7.59
CA GLY A 386 -22.16 15.50 -8.91
C GLY A 386 -23.49 14.74 -9.07
N ASN A 387 -23.54 13.85 -10.04
CA ASN A 387 -24.76 13.12 -10.45
C ASN A 387 -24.68 11.60 -10.23
N MET A 388 -23.62 11.10 -9.65
CA MET A 388 -23.40 9.68 -9.34
C MET A 388 -23.12 9.52 -7.84
N ALA A 389 -23.69 8.48 -7.25
CA ALA A 389 -23.33 8.11 -5.88
C ALA A 389 -21.84 7.72 -5.78
N GLY A 390 -21.21 8.07 -4.69
CA GLY A 390 -19.80 7.77 -4.48
C GLY A 390 -19.37 7.91 -3.04
N LYS A 391 -18.09 7.59 -2.78
CA LYS A 391 -17.47 7.75 -1.48
C LYS A 391 -16.37 8.80 -1.53
N GLU A 392 -16.25 9.59 -0.47
CA GLU A 392 -15.13 10.53 -0.30
C GLU A 392 -14.40 10.23 1.00
N VAL A 393 -13.07 10.37 1.00
CA VAL A 393 -12.26 10.29 2.21
C VAL A 393 -11.98 11.70 2.70
N VAL A 394 -12.69 12.09 3.75
CA VAL A 394 -12.45 13.35 4.46
C VAL A 394 -11.19 13.21 5.30
N GLN A 395 -10.23 14.12 5.12
CA GLN A 395 -8.94 14.07 5.78
C GLN A 395 -8.75 15.30 6.65
N LEU A 396 -8.39 15.09 7.92
CA LEU A 396 -8.10 16.16 8.88
C LEU A 396 -6.59 16.28 9.07
N TYR A 397 -6.04 17.42 8.68
CA TYR A 397 -4.65 17.78 8.91
C TYR A 397 -4.53 18.87 9.94
N VAL A 398 -3.51 18.79 10.79
CA VAL A 398 -3.19 19.80 11.80
C VAL A 398 -1.82 20.38 11.51
N LYS A 399 -1.70 21.71 11.63
CA LYS A 399 -0.45 22.48 11.50
C LYS A 399 -0.11 23.14 12.83
N ASP A 400 1.13 22.98 13.29
CA ASP A 400 1.67 23.79 14.38
C ASP A 400 2.12 25.15 13.84
N CYS A 401 1.45 26.21 14.27
CA CYS A 401 1.74 27.59 13.85
C CYS A 401 2.75 28.30 14.75
N THR A 402 3.18 27.67 15.85
CA THR A 402 4.08 28.34 16.82
C THR A 402 5.54 28.23 16.46
N ASN A 403 5.92 27.23 15.64
CA ASN A 403 7.30 26.95 15.21
C ASN A 403 8.30 26.85 16.39
N SER A 404 7.86 26.34 17.54
CA SER A 404 8.73 26.12 18.71
C SER A 404 9.76 25.01 18.50
N ALA A 405 9.52 24.15 17.52
CA ALA A 405 10.43 23.09 17.08
C ALA A 405 10.31 22.90 15.56
N SER A 406 11.31 22.27 14.94
CA SER A 406 11.24 21.89 13.52
C SER A 406 10.18 20.81 13.34
N ARG A 407 9.08 21.15 12.65
CA ARG A 407 7.93 20.27 12.42
C ARG A 407 7.51 20.27 10.96
N PRO A 408 6.84 19.22 10.49
CA PRO A 408 6.21 19.20 9.19
C PRO A 408 5.18 20.32 9.00
N GLU A 409 4.96 20.74 7.75
CA GLU A 409 3.98 21.76 7.39
C GLU A 409 2.57 21.41 7.90
N LYS A 410 2.20 20.13 7.86
CA LYS A 410 0.94 19.61 8.38
C LYS A 410 1.07 18.11 8.65
N GLU A 411 0.24 17.59 9.54
CA GLU A 411 0.20 16.15 9.86
C GLU A 411 -1.23 15.64 9.85
N LEU A 412 -1.44 14.47 9.24
CA LEU A 412 -2.74 13.79 9.20
C LEU A 412 -3.09 13.31 10.61
N ASN A 413 -4.19 13.81 11.15
CA ASN A 413 -4.67 13.45 12.49
C ASN A 413 -5.98 12.63 12.48
N GLY A 414 -6.67 12.57 11.35
CA GLY A 414 -7.86 11.76 11.22
C GLY A 414 -8.35 11.69 9.78
N PHE A 415 -9.07 10.63 9.47
CA PHE A 415 -9.77 10.49 8.20
C PHE A 415 -11.00 9.62 8.37
N GLU A 416 -12.00 9.84 7.51
CA GLU A 416 -13.21 9.04 7.44
C GLU A 416 -13.67 8.91 5.99
N LYS A 417 -14.06 7.70 5.57
CA LYS A 417 -14.63 7.44 4.25
C LYS A 417 -16.15 7.44 4.35
N VAL A 418 -16.80 8.42 3.72
CA VAL A 418 -18.24 8.60 3.76
C VAL A 418 -18.88 8.30 2.40
N PHE A 419 -19.99 7.56 2.40
CA PHE A 419 -20.80 7.30 1.21
C PHE A 419 -21.89 8.35 1.07
N LEU A 420 -22.04 8.95 -0.12
CA LEU A 420 -22.99 10.04 -0.39
C LEU A 420 -23.69 9.79 -1.73
N THR A 421 -25.01 9.89 -1.71
CA THR A 421 -25.84 10.06 -2.92
C THR A 421 -25.77 11.48 -3.43
N PRO A 422 -26.10 11.75 -4.70
CA PRO A 422 -26.22 13.11 -5.23
C PRO A 422 -27.16 14.00 -4.41
N GLY A 423 -26.72 15.22 -4.05
CA GLY A 423 -27.51 16.24 -3.30
C GLY A 423 -27.17 16.30 -1.84
#